data_63808da5e8fc814ff922165578e204bf
#
_entry.id   63808da5e8fc814ff922165578e204bf
#
_cell.length_a   1.000
_cell.length_b   1.000
_cell.length_c   1.000
_cell.angle_alpha   90.00
_cell.angle_beta   90.00
_cell.angle_gamma   90.00
#
_symmetry.space_group_name_H-M   'P 1'
#
loop_
_entity.id
_entity.type
_entity.pdbx_description
1 polymer ?
#
loop_
_entity_poly.entity_id
_entity_poly.type
_entity_poly.pdbx_seq_one_letter_code
_entity_poly.pdbx_strand_id
1 'polypeptide(L)'
;MALNFNELIGKVFRNKHNAIYDPAFQRHLAEAPWKEWLSQPGYFEVQDQYIERFIDWIYSTKLNRISDGCKFHSKRYTRRDITIGTTQSFDEAYFRYAGRRLRMFRGEYAYHRRCYRNHAWLDEHIGNKANGEWAEPLEPGDWVVVSMPFAGTGGEHPKLKELLDKCLELEVPVVLDCAWYGTCYDLDFDVNHPAITEVSFSLSKGIGLGNMRTGVRFSNYAKNDTMPIAQQNSYGHLVLNNCQLAMHQMEEFGPDWQANKYLDWYKSLCAKYSMLESNCLHVAMLPRYHDNFEYFLIDESYVKVGVREALKAIRRGELKV
;
A
#
# COMPACT_ATOMS: atom_id res chain seq x y z
N MET A 1 30.52 -4.45 21.33
CA MET A 1 29.73 -3.25 21.67
C MET A 1 28.47 -3.22 20.83
N ALA A 2 27.31 -2.94 21.42
CA ALA A 2 26.09 -2.71 20.61
C ALA A 2 26.24 -1.34 19.94
N LEU A 3 26.09 -1.28 18.62
CA LEU A 3 26.10 -0.02 17.88
C LEU A 3 24.91 0.84 18.37
N ASN A 4 25.16 2.12 18.58
CA ASN A 4 24.09 3.05 18.93
C ASN A 4 23.31 3.48 17.68
N PHE A 5 22.14 4.11 17.87
CA PHE A 5 21.26 4.51 16.77
C PHE A 5 21.97 5.44 15.76
N ASN A 6 22.80 6.40 16.26
CA ASN A 6 23.49 7.38 15.41
C ASN A 6 24.49 6.72 14.45
N GLU A 7 25.16 5.66 14.89
CA GLU A 7 26.11 4.91 14.05
C GLU A 7 25.41 4.14 12.92
N LEU A 8 24.11 3.91 13.06
CA LEU A 8 23.29 3.12 12.15
C LEU A 8 22.48 3.98 11.15
N ILE A 9 22.37 5.31 11.41
CA ILE A 9 21.72 6.25 10.51
C ILE A 9 22.40 6.22 9.13
N GLY A 10 21.58 6.19 8.07
CA GLY A 10 22.06 6.12 6.68
C GLY A 10 22.57 4.74 6.24
N LYS A 11 22.91 3.86 7.19
CA LYS A 11 23.33 2.46 6.91
C LYS A 11 22.13 1.52 6.94
N VAL A 12 21.45 1.41 8.08
CA VAL A 12 20.32 0.53 8.30
C VAL A 12 19.02 1.27 8.61
N PHE A 13 19.07 2.44 9.21
CA PHE A 13 17.93 3.33 9.39
C PHE A 13 17.93 4.42 8.32
N ARG A 14 16.86 4.49 7.54
CA ARG A 14 16.81 5.36 6.36
C ARG A 14 15.51 6.13 6.26
N ASN A 15 15.56 7.26 5.55
CA ASN A 15 14.38 8.06 5.20
C ASN A 15 13.58 7.45 4.03
N LYS A 16 14.07 6.34 3.42
CA LYS A 16 13.40 5.63 2.34
C LYS A 16 12.68 4.39 2.88
N HIS A 17 11.41 4.28 2.57
CA HIS A 17 10.50 3.22 3.05
C HIS A 17 10.30 2.17 1.93
N ASN A 18 11.35 1.42 1.64
CA ASN A 18 11.31 0.37 0.63
C ASN A 18 10.83 -0.95 1.23
N ALA A 19 10.22 -1.77 0.39
CA ALA A 19 9.79 -3.12 0.76
C ALA A 19 10.93 -4.03 1.22
N ILE A 20 10.61 -5.01 2.03
CA ILE A 20 11.52 -6.08 2.41
C ILE A 20 11.62 -7.07 1.26
N TYR A 21 12.82 -7.18 0.66
CA TYR A 21 13.10 -8.20 -0.36
C TYR A 21 13.77 -9.39 0.31
N ASP A 22 13.00 -10.45 0.55
CA ASP A 22 13.52 -11.69 1.08
C ASP A 22 14.13 -12.55 -0.03
N PRO A 23 15.29 -13.22 0.20
CA PRO A 23 15.84 -14.19 -0.75
C PRO A 23 14.93 -15.36 -1.08
N ALA A 24 13.98 -15.71 -0.20
CA ALA A 24 12.99 -16.74 -0.49
C ALA A 24 12.15 -16.38 -1.72
N PHE A 25 11.73 -15.11 -1.82
CA PHE A 25 10.99 -14.63 -3.01
C PHE A 25 11.80 -14.82 -4.30
N GLN A 26 13.11 -14.52 -4.26
CA GLN A 26 13.97 -14.62 -5.44
C GLN A 26 14.22 -16.07 -5.83
N ARG A 27 14.41 -16.97 -4.85
CA ARG A 27 14.58 -18.41 -5.15
C ARG A 27 13.33 -18.97 -5.81
N HIS A 28 12.18 -18.73 -5.23
CA HIS A 28 10.91 -19.23 -5.78
C HIS A 28 10.60 -18.67 -7.17
N LEU A 29 10.89 -17.39 -7.40
CA LEU A 29 10.80 -16.78 -8.74
C LEU A 29 11.72 -17.45 -9.76
N ALA A 30 12.91 -17.89 -9.37
CA ALA A 30 13.84 -18.58 -10.26
C ALA A 30 13.36 -19.98 -10.66
N GLU A 31 12.51 -20.60 -9.86
CA GLU A 31 11.92 -21.93 -10.08
C GLU A 31 10.67 -21.89 -10.96
N ALA A 32 10.20 -20.69 -11.32
CA ALA A 32 8.99 -20.52 -12.12
C ALA A 32 9.09 -21.17 -13.50
N PRO A 33 8.04 -21.84 -14.01
CA PRO A 33 8.05 -22.58 -15.27
C PRO A 33 7.90 -21.66 -16.49
N TRP A 34 8.83 -20.74 -16.68
CA TRP A 34 8.82 -19.69 -17.70
C TRP A 34 8.61 -20.20 -19.12
N LYS A 35 9.26 -21.34 -19.48
CA LYS A 35 9.16 -21.91 -20.82
C LYS A 35 7.74 -22.37 -21.13
N GLU A 36 7.04 -22.92 -20.14
CA GLU A 36 5.67 -23.36 -20.28
C GLU A 36 4.75 -22.17 -20.48
N TRP A 37 4.88 -21.15 -19.65
CA TRP A 37 4.03 -19.95 -19.74
C TRP A 37 4.16 -19.20 -21.05
N LEU A 38 5.37 -19.09 -21.57
CA LEU A 38 5.62 -18.43 -22.86
C LEU A 38 5.03 -19.17 -24.05
N SER A 39 4.69 -20.45 -23.91
CA SER A 39 4.09 -21.27 -24.97
C SER A 39 2.57 -21.37 -24.89
N GLN A 40 1.94 -20.87 -23.84
CA GLN A 40 0.49 -20.98 -23.66
C GLN A 40 -0.26 -19.85 -24.38
N PRO A 41 -1.21 -20.17 -25.25
CA PRO A 41 -2.21 -19.23 -25.72
C PRO A 41 -3.36 -19.16 -24.70
N GLY A 42 -3.86 -17.99 -24.34
CA GLY A 42 -5.03 -17.92 -23.44
C GLY A 42 -5.06 -16.67 -22.56
N TYR A 43 -5.12 -15.50 -23.19
CA TYR A 43 -5.06 -14.22 -22.51
C TYR A 43 -6.16 -14.04 -21.46
N PHE A 44 -7.40 -14.33 -21.78
CA PHE A 44 -8.52 -14.07 -20.87
C PHE A 44 -8.61 -15.08 -19.72
N GLU A 45 -8.24 -16.32 -19.95
CA GLU A 45 -8.20 -17.35 -18.91
C GLU A 45 -7.19 -17.00 -17.80
N VAL A 46 -5.99 -16.55 -18.18
CA VAL A 46 -4.97 -16.10 -17.24
C VAL A 46 -5.45 -14.86 -16.45
N GLN A 47 -6.16 -13.95 -17.11
CA GLN A 47 -6.71 -12.77 -16.47
C GLN A 47 -7.70 -13.12 -15.35
N ASP A 48 -8.67 -13.96 -15.64
CA ASP A 48 -9.70 -14.38 -14.68
C ASP A 48 -9.09 -15.18 -13.52
N GLN A 49 -8.22 -16.15 -13.83
CA GLN A 49 -7.50 -16.93 -12.81
C GLN A 49 -6.67 -16.06 -11.89
N TYR A 50 -5.97 -15.07 -12.44
CA TYR A 50 -5.18 -14.14 -11.63
C TYR A 50 -6.04 -13.32 -10.69
N ILE A 51 -7.16 -12.76 -11.17
CA ILE A 51 -8.06 -11.96 -10.34
C ILE A 51 -8.65 -12.80 -9.19
N GLU A 52 -9.14 -14.00 -9.48
CA GLU A 52 -9.69 -14.87 -8.46
C GLU A 52 -8.62 -15.32 -7.45
N ARG A 53 -7.43 -15.72 -7.90
CA ARG A 53 -6.32 -16.06 -7.02
C ARG A 53 -5.88 -14.86 -6.15
N PHE A 54 -5.90 -13.66 -6.72
CA PHE A 54 -5.56 -12.45 -5.97
C PHE A 54 -6.59 -12.15 -4.89
N ILE A 55 -7.89 -12.32 -5.17
CA ILE A 55 -8.97 -12.17 -4.20
C ILE A 55 -8.80 -13.19 -3.06
N ASP A 56 -8.59 -14.45 -3.39
CA ASP A 56 -8.36 -15.50 -2.39
C ASP A 56 -7.12 -15.20 -1.53
N TRP A 57 -6.05 -14.70 -2.13
CA TRP A 57 -4.85 -14.29 -1.43
C TRP A 57 -5.12 -13.14 -0.45
N ILE A 58 -5.85 -12.10 -0.87
CA ILE A 58 -6.23 -10.99 0.03
C ILE A 58 -6.97 -11.54 1.26
N TYR A 59 -7.95 -12.43 1.06
CA TYR A 59 -8.77 -12.95 2.17
C TYR A 59 -8.13 -14.09 2.95
N SER A 60 -6.97 -14.59 2.56
CA SER A 60 -6.25 -15.62 3.31
C SER A 60 -5.49 -15.11 4.54
N THR A 61 -5.47 -13.79 4.77
CA THR A 61 -4.85 -13.19 5.96
C THR A 61 -5.50 -13.67 7.25
N LYS A 62 -4.66 -13.88 8.27
CA LYS A 62 -5.08 -14.18 9.65
C LYS A 62 -4.66 -13.07 10.62
N LEU A 63 -3.80 -12.17 10.17
CA LEU A 63 -3.25 -11.08 10.98
C LEU A 63 -3.97 -9.75 10.74
N ASN A 64 -4.78 -9.66 9.68
CA ASN A 64 -5.58 -8.48 9.38
C ASN A 64 -7.04 -8.89 9.21
N ARG A 65 -7.97 -7.94 9.28
CA ARG A 65 -9.38 -8.13 8.95
C ARG A 65 -9.71 -7.36 7.67
N ILE A 66 -10.58 -7.91 6.87
CA ILE A 66 -11.13 -7.25 5.69
C ILE A 66 -12.65 -7.33 5.78
N SER A 67 -13.27 -6.16 5.89
CA SER A 67 -14.72 -6.02 6.06
C SER A 67 -15.47 -6.01 4.73
N ASP A 68 -15.21 -6.99 3.88
CA ASP A 68 -16.03 -7.20 2.68
C ASP A 68 -16.70 -8.57 2.73
N GLY A 69 -17.96 -8.60 3.11
CA GLY A 69 -18.77 -9.82 3.17
C GLY A 69 -18.93 -10.54 1.83
N CYS A 70 -18.50 -9.96 0.73
CA CYS A 70 -18.68 -10.45 -0.62
C CYS A 70 -17.39 -10.80 -1.37
N LYS A 71 -16.24 -10.79 -0.71
CA LYS A 71 -14.93 -11.11 -1.31
C LYS A 71 -14.68 -10.37 -2.63
N PHE A 72 -14.97 -9.08 -2.71
CA PHE A 72 -14.92 -8.29 -3.94
C PHE A 72 -15.77 -8.83 -5.11
N HIS A 73 -16.65 -9.80 -4.85
CA HIS A 73 -17.65 -10.30 -5.81
C HIS A 73 -18.97 -9.54 -5.72
N SER A 74 -19.06 -8.57 -4.82
CA SER A 74 -20.29 -7.82 -4.59
C SER A 74 -20.66 -6.97 -5.81
N LYS A 75 -21.94 -6.68 -5.92
CA LYS A 75 -22.48 -5.75 -6.93
C LYS A 75 -21.89 -4.33 -6.79
N ARG A 76 -21.19 -4.05 -5.68
CA ARG A 76 -20.57 -2.77 -5.40
C ARG A 76 -19.39 -2.47 -6.33
N TYR A 77 -18.46 -3.43 -6.48
CA TYR A 77 -17.33 -3.30 -7.40
C TYR A 77 -17.67 -3.96 -8.72
N THR A 78 -18.14 -3.16 -9.67
CA THR A 78 -18.58 -3.63 -10.98
C THR A 78 -17.42 -4.00 -11.89
N ARG A 79 -16.22 -3.51 -11.58
CA ARG A 79 -15.00 -3.77 -12.34
C ARG A 79 -13.90 -4.34 -11.46
N ARG A 80 -13.15 -5.24 -12.05
CA ARG A 80 -11.95 -5.88 -11.50
C ARG A 80 -10.89 -5.84 -12.59
N ASP A 81 -9.98 -4.88 -12.49
CA ASP A 81 -9.00 -4.60 -13.54
C ASP A 81 -7.59 -4.95 -13.05
N ILE A 82 -6.82 -5.66 -13.86
CA ILE A 82 -5.39 -5.88 -13.64
C ILE A 82 -4.63 -4.59 -13.92
N THR A 83 -3.65 -4.29 -13.07
CA THR A 83 -2.80 -3.11 -13.17
C THR A 83 -1.33 -3.49 -13.01
N ILE A 84 -0.42 -2.60 -13.38
CA ILE A 84 1.01 -2.72 -13.05
C ILE A 84 1.33 -2.18 -11.65
N GLY A 85 0.35 -2.22 -10.75
CA GLY A 85 0.39 -1.73 -9.38
C GLY A 85 -0.36 -0.41 -9.21
N THR A 86 -0.50 0.05 -7.95
CA THR A 86 -1.36 1.18 -7.58
C THR A 86 -1.00 2.51 -8.26
N THR A 87 0.26 2.71 -8.67
CA THR A 87 0.67 3.93 -9.37
C THR A 87 -0.09 4.12 -10.68
N GLN A 88 -0.36 3.04 -11.44
CA GLN A 88 -1.16 3.14 -12.67
C GLN A 88 -2.60 3.56 -12.37
N SER A 89 -3.17 3.05 -11.29
CA SER A 89 -4.50 3.47 -10.83
C SER A 89 -4.54 4.96 -10.49
N PHE A 90 -3.48 5.47 -9.83
CA PHE A 90 -3.40 6.90 -9.50
C PHE A 90 -3.28 7.78 -10.75
N ASP A 91 -2.46 7.38 -11.73
CA ASP A 91 -2.29 8.13 -12.97
C ASP A 91 -3.63 8.23 -13.72
N GLU A 92 -4.41 7.14 -13.76
CA GLU A 92 -5.76 7.19 -14.30
C GLU A 92 -6.71 8.03 -13.46
N ALA A 93 -6.64 7.94 -12.12
CA ALA A 93 -7.48 8.77 -11.24
C ALA A 93 -7.21 10.27 -11.43
N TYR A 94 -5.94 10.68 -11.61
CA TYR A 94 -5.61 12.07 -11.92
C TYR A 94 -6.23 12.54 -13.24
N PHE A 95 -6.30 11.67 -14.21
CA PHE A 95 -6.94 11.96 -15.47
C PHE A 95 -8.47 11.97 -15.34
N ARG A 96 -9.05 11.00 -14.64
CA ARG A 96 -10.50 10.86 -14.39
C ARG A 96 -11.08 12.05 -13.64
N TYR A 97 -10.35 12.55 -12.65
CA TYR A 97 -10.75 13.65 -11.80
C TYR A 97 -10.07 14.98 -12.19
N ALA A 98 -9.59 15.09 -13.43
CA ALA A 98 -8.96 16.31 -13.92
C ALA A 98 -9.85 17.54 -13.69
N GLY A 99 -9.26 18.61 -13.16
CA GLY A 99 -9.99 19.85 -12.81
C GLY A 99 -10.59 19.86 -11.40
N ARG A 100 -10.75 18.71 -10.74
CA ARG A 100 -11.20 18.64 -9.35
C ARG A 100 -10.00 18.80 -8.39
N ARG A 101 -10.25 19.21 -7.16
CA ARG A 101 -9.22 19.33 -6.13
C ARG A 101 -9.01 17.97 -5.43
N LEU A 102 -7.77 17.50 -5.44
CA LEU A 102 -7.37 16.30 -4.67
C LEU A 102 -7.24 16.66 -3.21
N ARG A 103 -7.86 15.87 -2.35
CA ARG A 103 -7.73 15.99 -0.89
C ARG A 103 -7.00 14.78 -0.33
N MET A 104 -6.06 15.01 0.57
CA MET A 104 -5.25 13.97 1.19
C MET A 104 -4.70 14.41 2.54
N PHE A 105 -4.40 13.45 3.42
CA PHE A 105 -3.71 13.73 4.66
C PHE A 105 -2.22 14.02 4.43
N ARG A 106 -1.62 14.84 5.28
CA ARG A 106 -0.17 15.01 5.30
C ARG A 106 0.51 13.67 5.62
N GLY A 107 1.59 13.37 4.92
CA GLY A 107 2.27 12.09 5.05
C GLY A 107 1.83 11.04 4.04
N GLU A 108 0.81 11.31 3.23
CA GLU A 108 0.45 10.46 2.09
C GLU A 108 1.60 10.27 1.11
N TYR A 109 1.47 9.26 0.26
CA TYR A 109 2.50 8.94 -0.73
C TYR A 109 2.85 10.17 -1.58
N ALA A 110 4.10 10.61 -1.48
CA ALA A 110 4.57 11.87 -2.06
C ALA A 110 4.36 11.99 -3.59
N TYR A 111 4.07 10.89 -4.27
CA TYR A 111 3.72 10.85 -5.69
C TYR A 111 2.49 11.70 -5.98
N HIS A 112 1.46 11.62 -5.15
CA HIS A 112 0.21 12.37 -5.33
C HIS A 112 0.47 13.87 -5.46
N ARG A 113 1.15 14.48 -4.50
CA ARG A 113 1.44 15.92 -4.51
C ARG A 113 2.40 16.37 -5.62
N ARG A 114 3.22 15.44 -6.14
CA ARG A 114 4.16 15.72 -7.23
C ARG A 114 3.50 15.64 -8.59
N CYS A 115 2.58 14.71 -8.78
CA CYS A 115 1.92 14.45 -10.06
C CYS A 115 0.63 15.26 -10.24
N TYR A 116 -0.08 15.57 -9.14
CA TYR A 116 -1.33 16.29 -9.19
C TYR A 116 -1.23 17.62 -8.44
N ARG A 117 -1.15 18.71 -9.20
CA ARG A 117 -0.88 20.04 -8.62
C ARG A 117 -2.06 20.66 -7.89
N ASN A 118 -3.29 20.40 -8.36
CA ASN A 118 -4.50 20.91 -7.72
C ASN A 118 -4.86 20.06 -6.50
N HIS A 119 -4.10 20.22 -5.41
CA HIS A 119 -4.33 19.47 -4.17
C HIS A 119 -4.34 20.38 -2.94
N ALA A 120 -5.02 19.92 -1.89
CA ALA A 120 -5.02 20.56 -0.59
C ALA A 120 -5.01 19.49 0.53
N TRP A 121 -4.47 19.86 1.69
CA TRP A 121 -4.36 18.99 2.84
C TRP A 121 -5.68 18.92 3.60
N LEU A 122 -5.97 17.73 4.16
CA LEU A 122 -7.10 17.49 5.05
C LEU A 122 -6.76 17.79 6.51
N ASP A 123 -5.48 17.73 6.87
CA ASP A 123 -5.00 17.90 8.23
C ASP A 123 -3.93 18.98 8.31
N GLU A 124 -3.81 19.57 9.50
CA GLU A 124 -2.76 20.51 9.79
C GLU A 124 -1.40 19.83 9.97
N HIS A 125 -0.37 20.63 9.96
CA HIS A 125 1.00 20.26 10.20
C HIS A 125 1.22 19.59 11.58
N ILE A 126 2.14 18.61 11.67
CA ILE A 126 2.49 17.93 12.94
C ILE A 126 2.98 18.91 14.03
N GLY A 127 3.50 20.07 13.65
CA GLY A 127 3.98 21.12 14.55
C GLY A 127 2.88 21.88 15.30
N ASN A 128 1.70 21.99 14.71
CA ASN A 128 0.57 22.69 15.30
C ASN A 128 -0.29 21.70 16.08
N LYS A 129 -0.75 22.10 17.27
CA LYS A 129 -1.74 21.31 18.00
C LYS A 129 -2.96 21.22 17.12
N ALA A 130 -3.21 20.03 16.57
CA ALA A 130 -4.44 19.77 15.85
C ALA A 130 -5.59 20.01 16.85
N ASN A 131 -6.38 21.04 16.64
CA ASN A 131 -7.58 21.36 17.41
C ASN A 131 -8.77 20.50 16.99
N GLY A 132 -8.52 19.44 16.20
CA GLY A 132 -9.57 18.57 15.67
C GLY A 132 -10.24 19.10 14.41
N GLU A 133 -9.92 20.31 13.97
CA GLU A 133 -10.45 20.90 12.75
C GLU A 133 -9.70 20.44 11.50
N TRP A 134 -10.38 20.46 10.38
CA TRP A 134 -9.76 20.19 9.07
C TRP A 134 -8.93 21.41 8.62
N ALA A 135 -7.75 21.20 8.06
CA ALA A 135 -6.89 22.28 7.55
C ALA A 135 -7.60 23.13 6.49
N GLU A 136 -8.32 22.46 5.61
CA GLU A 136 -9.29 23.05 4.69
C GLU A 136 -10.54 22.17 4.65
N PRO A 137 -11.76 22.72 4.67
CA PRO A 137 -12.97 21.93 4.62
C PRO A 137 -13.05 21.14 3.31
N LEU A 138 -13.59 19.92 3.41
CA LEU A 138 -13.92 19.10 2.25
C LEU A 138 -15.17 19.70 1.58
N GLU A 139 -15.15 19.79 0.26
CA GLU A 139 -16.22 20.42 -0.52
C GLU A 139 -16.78 19.46 -1.58
N PRO A 140 -18.06 19.62 -1.98
CA PRO A 140 -18.58 18.94 -3.16
C PRO A 140 -17.72 19.24 -4.39
N GLY A 141 -17.41 18.20 -5.17
CA GLY A 141 -16.51 18.33 -6.32
C GLY A 141 -15.05 18.06 -6.04
N ASP A 142 -14.63 17.95 -4.77
CA ASP A 142 -13.33 17.36 -4.39
C ASP A 142 -13.27 15.87 -4.76
N TRP A 143 -12.10 15.29 -4.67
CA TRP A 143 -11.89 13.84 -4.62
C TRP A 143 -10.76 13.52 -3.64
N VAL A 144 -10.75 12.31 -3.09
CA VAL A 144 -9.84 11.92 -2.01
C VAL A 144 -8.97 10.75 -2.44
N VAL A 145 -7.68 10.78 -2.06
CA VAL A 145 -6.83 9.59 -1.98
C VAL A 145 -6.43 9.40 -0.53
N VAL A 146 -6.59 8.18 -0.05
CA VAL A 146 -6.10 7.77 1.27
C VAL A 146 -5.49 6.38 1.18
N SER A 147 -4.32 6.17 1.81
CA SER A 147 -3.67 4.86 1.85
C SER A 147 -4.06 4.09 3.11
N MET A 148 -4.20 2.77 2.96
CA MET A 148 -4.44 1.81 4.02
C MET A 148 -3.54 0.57 3.83
N PRO A 149 -2.49 0.36 4.64
CA PRO A 149 -2.06 1.20 5.76
C PRO A 149 -1.67 2.62 5.34
N PHE A 150 -1.91 3.59 6.21
CA PHE A 150 -1.62 4.99 5.93
C PHE A 150 -0.11 5.21 5.70
N ALA A 151 0.23 5.80 4.58
CA ALA A 151 1.64 5.98 4.18
C ALA A 151 2.44 6.84 5.17
N GLY A 152 1.79 7.71 5.94
CA GLY A 152 2.42 8.56 6.95
C GLY A 152 2.89 7.81 8.18
N THR A 153 2.14 6.83 8.65
CA THR A 153 2.40 6.13 9.92
C THR A 153 2.59 4.62 9.78
N GLY A 154 2.10 4.02 8.71
CA GLY A 154 2.07 2.57 8.54
C GLY A 154 0.94 1.86 9.28
N GLY A 155 0.00 2.62 9.85
CA GLY A 155 -1.20 2.12 10.53
C GLY A 155 -2.48 2.64 9.89
N GLU A 156 -3.56 2.69 10.63
CA GLU A 156 -4.78 3.39 10.24
C GLU A 156 -4.66 4.88 10.56
N HIS A 157 -5.15 5.75 9.69
CA HIS A 157 -5.22 7.17 10.00
C HIS A 157 -6.36 7.42 10.98
N PRO A 158 -6.16 8.14 12.11
CA PRO A 158 -7.18 8.28 13.16
C PRO A 158 -8.47 8.93 12.69
N LYS A 159 -8.43 9.75 11.63
CA LYS A 159 -9.60 10.40 11.03
C LYS A 159 -10.14 9.66 9.79
N LEU A 160 -9.72 8.43 9.51
CA LEU A 160 -10.15 7.73 8.29
C LEU A 160 -11.66 7.54 8.25
N LYS A 161 -12.24 7.04 9.34
CA LYS A 161 -13.69 6.82 9.41
C LYS A 161 -14.48 8.11 9.24
N GLU A 162 -14.11 9.18 9.97
CA GLU A 162 -14.72 10.50 9.85
C GLU A 162 -14.63 11.05 8.43
N LEU A 163 -13.48 10.88 7.78
CA LEU A 163 -13.28 11.28 6.39
C LEU A 163 -14.23 10.53 5.45
N LEU A 164 -14.33 9.22 5.59
CA LEU A 164 -15.19 8.39 4.73
C LEU A 164 -16.68 8.76 4.91
N ASP A 165 -17.13 8.94 6.14
CA ASP A 165 -18.49 9.39 6.44
C ASP A 165 -18.77 10.77 5.81
N LYS A 166 -17.81 11.71 5.90
CA LYS A 166 -17.95 13.05 5.31
C LYS A 166 -17.91 13.02 3.78
N CYS A 167 -17.06 12.16 3.19
CA CYS A 167 -17.04 11.95 1.75
C CYS A 167 -18.37 11.41 1.23
N LEU A 168 -19.01 10.51 1.98
CA LEU A 168 -20.32 9.99 1.62
C LEU A 168 -21.40 11.10 1.66
N GLU A 169 -21.40 11.92 2.70
CA GLU A 169 -22.34 13.04 2.86
C GLU A 169 -22.24 14.04 1.70
N LEU A 170 -21.01 14.33 1.24
CA LEU A 170 -20.73 15.31 0.20
C LEU A 170 -20.62 14.73 -1.22
N GLU A 171 -20.88 13.44 -1.39
CA GLU A 171 -20.72 12.71 -2.65
C GLU A 171 -19.30 12.85 -3.25
N VAL A 172 -18.28 12.90 -2.37
CA VAL A 172 -16.87 13.01 -2.75
C VAL A 172 -16.30 11.60 -2.94
N PRO A 173 -15.80 11.26 -4.15
CA PRO A 173 -15.25 9.93 -4.42
C PRO A 173 -13.93 9.71 -3.71
N VAL A 174 -13.73 8.50 -3.17
CA VAL A 174 -12.52 8.08 -2.48
C VAL A 174 -11.81 6.98 -3.24
N VAL A 175 -10.52 7.17 -3.48
CA VAL A 175 -9.57 6.15 -3.96
C VAL A 175 -8.77 5.64 -2.78
N LEU A 176 -8.90 4.34 -2.46
CA LEU A 176 -8.19 3.69 -1.36
C LEU A 176 -6.93 2.98 -1.90
N ASP A 177 -5.75 3.39 -1.44
CA ASP A 177 -4.46 2.79 -1.79
C ASP A 177 -4.04 1.70 -0.81
N CYS A 178 -4.12 0.43 -1.22
CA CYS A 178 -3.66 -0.71 -0.45
C CYS A 178 -2.28 -1.24 -0.92
N ALA A 179 -1.38 -0.37 -1.39
CA ALA A 179 -0.06 -0.77 -1.89
C ALA A 179 0.84 -1.45 -0.84
N TRP A 180 0.58 -1.27 0.45
CA TRP A 180 1.33 -1.88 1.54
C TRP A 180 0.67 -3.15 2.10
N TYR A 181 -0.45 -3.56 1.54
CA TYR A 181 -1.04 -4.86 1.88
C TYR A 181 -0.02 -5.99 1.65
N GLY A 182 0.01 -6.98 2.54
CA GLY A 182 1.03 -8.04 2.54
C GLY A 182 2.36 -7.67 3.24
N THR A 183 2.44 -6.45 3.83
CA THR A 183 3.55 -6.03 4.68
C THR A 183 3.08 -5.55 6.05
N CYS A 184 1.80 -5.66 6.33
CA CYS A 184 1.13 -5.12 7.50
C CYS A 184 0.49 -6.22 8.35
N TYR A 185 0.12 -5.85 9.57
CA TYR A 185 -0.53 -6.71 10.56
C TYR A 185 -1.41 -5.88 11.50
N ASP A 186 -2.38 -6.53 12.12
CA ASP A 186 -3.29 -5.97 13.12
C ASP A 186 -4.03 -4.71 12.62
N LEU A 187 -4.52 -4.79 11.38
CA LEU A 187 -5.30 -3.74 10.73
C LEU A 187 -6.68 -4.25 10.34
N ASP A 188 -7.64 -3.31 10.35
CA ASP A 188 -9.00 -3.54 9.88
C ASP A 188 -9.26 -2.75 8.60
N PHE A 189 -9.33 -3.46 7.47
CA PHE A 189 -9.55 -2.86 6.16
C PHE A 189 -11.04 -2.76 5.87
N ASP A 190 -11.64 -1.61 6.16
CA ASP A 190 -13.00 -1.32 5.70
C ASP A 190 -12.98 -0.91 4.21
N VAL A 191 -12.94 -1.90 3.34
CA VAL A 191 -13.00 -1.70 1.88
C VAL A 191 -14.42 -1.58 1.36
N ASN A 192 -15.42 -1.68 2.24
CA ASN A 192 -16.84 -1.70 1.88
C ASN A 192 -17.58 -0.39 2.15
N HIS A 193 -16.87 0.63 2.64
CA HIS A 193 -17.50 1.92 2.92
C HIS A 193 -18.08 2.56 1.63
N PRO A 194 -19.33 3.08 1.63
CA PRO A 194 -20.01 3.59 0.42
C PRO A 194 -19.28 4.72 -0.31
N ALA A 195 -18.49 5.54 0.34
CA ALA A 195 -17.72 6.61 -0.30
C ALA A 195 -16.55 6.10 -1.15
N ILE A 196 -16.07 4.86 -0.90
CA ILE A 196 -14.92 4.31 -1.64
C ILE A 196 -15.37 3.91 -3.04
N THR A 197 -14.86 4.58 -4.05
CA THR A 197 -15.15 4.30 -5.47
C THR A 197 -14.15 3.36 -6.10
N GLU A 198 -12.95 3.31 -5.54
CA GLU A 198 -11.86 2.47 -6.03
C GLU A 198 -11.01 1.95 -4.86
N VAL A 199 -10.63 0.68 -4.91
CA VAL A 199 -9.61 0.07 -4.04
C VAL A 199 -8.53 -0.52 -4.93
N SER A 200 -7.27 -0.14 -4.71
CA SER A 200 -6.15 -0.61 -5.50
C SER A 200 -5.12 -1.33 -4.64
N PHE A 201 -4.76 -2.55 -5.05
CA PHE A 201 -3.73 -3.37 -4.42
C PHE A 201 -2.51 -3.55 -5.33
N SER A 202 -1.36 -3.81 -4.71
CA SER A 202 -0.11 -4.12 -5.42
C SER A 202 0.68 -5.22 -4.74
N LEU A 203 1.19 -6.17 -5.50
CA LEU A 203 2.08 -7.23 -5.00
C LEU A 203 3.55 -6.83 -4.96
N SER A 204 3.88 -5.60 -5.33
CA SER A 204 5.27 -5.12 -5.40
C SER A 204 6.01 -5.19 -4.06
N LYS A 205 5.30 -5.06 -2.94
CA LYS A 205 5.89 -5.03 -1.60
C LYS A 205 5.63 -6.32 -0.80
N GLY A 206 4.43 -6.89 -0.94
CA GLY A 206 3.99 -8.04 -0.14
C GLY A 206 4.78 -9.32 -0.41
N ILE A 207 5.00 -9.66 -1.67
CA ILE A 207 5.63 -10.92 -2.11
C ILE A 207 6.78 -10.73 -3.10
N GLY A 208 7.45 -9.57 -3.05
CA GLY A 208 8.72 -9.36 -3.74
C GLY A 208 8.65 -9.06 -5.24
N LEU A 209 7.49 -8.73 -5.80
CA LEU A 209 7.29 -8.47 -7.23
C LEU A 209 7.59 -7.02 -7.65
N GLY A 210 8.52 -6.33 -6.99
CA GLY A 210 8.82 -4.93 -7.27
C GLY A 210 9.32 -4.64 -8.68
N ASN A 211 10.03 -5.57 -9.30
CA ASN A 211 10.54 -5.46 -10.66
C ASN A 211 9.59 -6.08 -11.71
N MET A 212 8.66 -6.91 -11.29
CA MET A 212 7.67 -7.59 -12.13
C MET A 212 6.28 -7.19 -11.65
N ARG A 213 6.02 -5.90 -11.75
CA ARG A 213 4.89 -5.24 -11.12
C ARG A 213 3.57 -5.74 -11.63
N THR A 214 2.69 -6.04 -10.69
CA THR A 214 1.28 -6.32 -10.94
C THR A 214 0.45 -5.98 -9.70
N GLY A 215 -0.84 -5.81 -9.91
CA GLY A 215 -1.83 -5.52 -8.89
C GLY A 215 -3.24 -5.68 -9.45
N VAL A 216 -4.23 -5.41 -8.63
CA VAL A 216 -5.64 -5.40 -9.01
C VAL A 216 -6.30 -4.13 -8.50
N ARG A 217 -7.14 -3.56 -9.33
CA ARG A 217 -8.05 -2.47 -9.01
C ARG A 217 -9.48 -2.99 -8.97
N PHE A 218 -10.17 -2.76 -7.87
CA PHE A 218 -11.61 -2.97 -7.71
C PHE A 218 -12.29 -1.60 -7.75
N SER A 219 -13.29 -1.42 -8.61
CA SER A 219 -13.96 -0.13 -8.71
C SER A 219 -15.44 -0.25 -9.05
N ASN A 220 -16.21 0.77 -8.69
CA ASN A 220 -17.62 0.90 -9.06
C ASN A 220 -17.84 1.68 -10.37
N TYR A 221 -16.79 1.83 -11.15
CA TYR A 221 -16.87 2.48 -12.45
C TYR A 221 -17.76 1.70 -13.43
N ALA A 222 -18.27 2.39 -14.44
CA ALA A 222 -19.16 1.77 -15.41
C ALA A 222 -18.51 0.56 -16.11
N LYS A 223 -19.30 -0.48 -16.40
CA LYS A 223 -18.81 -1.67 -17.13
C LYS A 223 -18.22 -1.33 -18.49
N ASN A 224 -18.78 -0.33 -19.16
CA ASN A 224 -18.32 0.20 -20.46
C ASN A 224 -17.38 1.39 -20.31
N ASP A 225 -16.64 1.47 -19.20
CA ASP A 225 -15.65 2.52 -18.97
C ASP A 225 -14.61 2.52 -20.11
N THR A 226 -14.30 3.70 -20.61
CA THR A 226 -13.36 3.92 -21.72
C THR A 226 -12.00 4.43 -21.29
N MET A 227 -11.76 4.48 -19.99
CA MET A 227 -10.46 4.87 -19.44
C MET A 227 -9.38 3.82 -19.73
N PRO A 228 -8.11 4.22 -19.78
CA PRO A 228 -7.01 3.36 -20.24
C PRO A 228 -6.92 1.98 -19.58
N ILE A 229 -7.06 1.89 -18.26
CA ILE A 229 -7.00 0.61 -17.55
C ILE A 229 -8.15 -0.30 -17.99
N ALA A 230 -9.37 0.25 -18.10
CA ALA A 230 -10.53 -0.50 -18.53
C ALA A 230 -10.38 -1.02 -19.96
N GLN A 231 -9.86 -0.19 -20.86
CA GLN A 231 -9.60 -0.56 -22.26
C GLN A 231 -8.51 -1.64 -22.36
N GLN A 232 -7.38 -1.48 -21.66
CA GLN A 232 -6.30 -2.47 -21.64
C GLN A 232 -6.81 -3.84 -21.17
N ASN A 233 -7.62 -3.87 -20.11
CA ASN A 233 -8.21 -5.11 -19.61
C ASN A 233 -9.21 -5.73 -20.60
N SER A 234 -10.03 -4.93 -21.27
CA SER A 234 -11.02 -5.40 -22.24
C SER A 234 -10.39 -5.99 -23.50
N TYR A 235 -9.21 -5.50 -23.89
CA TYR A 235 -8.48 -5.98 -25.07
C TYR A 235 -7.40 -7.02 -24.74
N GLY A 236 -7.21 -7.37 -23.48
CA GLY A 236 -6.14 -8.28 -23.06
C GLY A 236 -4.72 -7.70 -23.21
N HIS A 237 -4.57 -6.38 -23.32
CA HIS A 237 -3.27 -5.70 -23.41
C HIS A 237 -2.62 -5.59 -22.04
N LEU A 238 -2.33 -6.74 -21.43
CA LEU A 238 -1.87 -6.89 -20.06
C LEU A 238 -0.49 -7.57 -19.99
N VAL A 239 0.18 -7.38 -18.86
CA VAL A 239 1.45 -8.02 -18.55
C VAL A 239 1.23 -9.44 -18.01
N LEU A 240 0.68 -10.34 -18.82
CA LEU A 240 0.20 -11.66 -18.38
C LEU A 240 1.28 -12.54 -17.76
N ASN A 241 2.52 -12.45 -18.23
CA ASN A 241 3.63 -13.17 -17.61
C ASN A 241 3.86 -12.72 -16.15
N ASN A 242 3.63 -11.44 -15.86
CA ASN A 242 3.71 -10.95 -14.49
C ASN A 242 2.54 -11.47 -13.65
N CYS A 243 1.36 -11.67 -14.25
CA CYS A 243 0.21 -12.27 -13.55
C CYS A 243 0.47 -13.73 -13.21
N GLN A 244 1.01 -14.53 -14.17
CA GLN A 244 1.40 -15.92 -13.93
C GLN A 244 2.46 -16.03 -12.84
N LEU A 245 3.46 -15.15 -12.87
CA LEU A 245 4.49 -15.07 -11.87
C LEU A 245 3.94 -14.70 -10.49
N ALA A 246 2.97 -13.80 -10.46
CA ALA A 246 2.28 -13.42 -9.24
C ALA A 246 1.46 -14.59 -8.66
N MET A 247 0.75 -15.34 -9.50
CA MET A 247 0.04 -16.53 -9.06
C MET A 247 1.00 -17.57 -8.48
N HIS A 248 2.11 -17.83 -9.13
CA HIS A 248 3.16 -18.70 -8.61
C HIS A 248 3.68 -18.24 -7.24
N GLN A 249 3.95 -16.94 -7.06
CA GLN A 249 4.35 -16.40 -5.76
C GLN A 249 3.27 -16.51 -4.70
N MET A 250 2.00 -16.28 -5.06
CA MET A 250 0.87 -16.38 -4.12
C MET A 250 0.60 -17.82 -3.65
N GLU A 251 1.05 -18.84 -4.37
CA GLU A 251 0.96 -20.25 -3.95
C GLU A 251 1.83 -20.53 -2.72
N GLU A 252 3.02 -19.95 -2.66
CA GLU A 252 3.97 -20.15 -1.56
C GLU A 252 3.85 -19.08 -0.48
N PHE A 253 3.56 -17.84 -0.85
CA PHE A 253 3.64 -16.70 0.06
C PHE A 253 2.26 -16.05 0.27
N GLY A 254 1.63 -16.35 1.39
CA GLY A 254 0.42 -15.68 1.83
C GLY A 254 0.66 -14.20 2.20
N PRO A 255 -0.41 -13.41 2.39
CA PRO A 255 -0.30 -11.99 2.72
C PRO A 255 0.38 -11.73 4.07
N ASP A 256 0.33 -12.68 4.99
CA ASP A 256 0.94 -12.59 6.32
C ASP A 256 2.38 -13.09 6.39
N TRP A 257 2.93 -13.58 5.28
CA TRP A 257 4.23 -14.27 5.29
C TRP A 257 5.37 -13.39 5.82
N GLN A 258 5.40 -12.11 5.43
CA GLN A 258 6.42 -11.19 5.94
C GLN A 258 6.25 -10.93 7.44
N ALA A 259 5.02 -10.74 7.91
CA ALA A 259 4.74 -10.54 9.31
C ALA A 259 5.11 -11.76 10.13
N ASN A 260 4.69 -12.96 9.72
CA ASN A 260 5.06 -14.21 10.40
C ASN A 260 6.58 -14.41 10.51
N LYS A 261 7.35 -13.89 9.56
CA LYS A 261 8.81 -14.05 9.55
C LYS A 261 9.56 -12.95 10.31
N TYR A 262 9.09 -11.71 10.25
CA TYR A 262 9.88 -10.56 10.66
C TYR A 262 9.33 -9.80 11.87
N LEU A 263 8.11 -10.07 12.32
CA LEU A 263 7.44 -9.28 13.36
C LEU A 263 8.20 -9.23 14.67
N ASP A 264 8.72 -10.38 15.15
CA ASP A 264 9.46 -10.43 16.40
C ASP A 264 10.77 -9.64 16.35
N TRP A 265 11.47 -9.72 15.21
CA TRP A 265 12.67 -8.91 14.98
C TRP A 265 12.34 -7.42 14.89
N TYR A 266 11.24 -7.09 14.25
CA TYR A 266 10.78 -5.72 14.13
C TYR A 266 10.43 -5.13 15.50
N LYS A 267 9.67 -5.84 16.33
CA LYS A 267 9.34 -5.42 17.69
C LYS A 267 10.59 -5.28 18.58
N SER A 268 11.49 -6.24 18.54
CA SER A 268 12.77 -6.18 19.26
C SER A 268 13.63 -5.00 18.82
N LEU A 269 13.63 -4.70 17.50
CA LEU A 269 14.33 -3.54 16.93
C LEU A 269 13.74 -2.22 17.45
N CYS A 270 12.42 -2.08 17.44
CA CYS A 270 11.72 -0.90 17.94
C CYS A 270 11.99 -0.68 19.43
N ALA A 271 11.87 -1.72 20.25
CA ALA A 271 12.15 -1.67 21.67
C ALA A 271 13.61 -1.26 21.96
N LYS A 272 14.57 -1.87 21.25
CA LYS A 272 15.99 -1.58 21.44
C LYS A 272 16.38 -0.14 21.14
N TYR A 273 15.78 0.48 20.16
CA TYR A 273 16.13 1.83 19.70
C TYR A 273 15.06 2.89 20.02
N SER A 274 14.19 2.62 20.98
CA SER A 274 13.16 3.56 21.44
C SER A 274 12.27 4.11 20.33
N MET A 275 12.01 3.29 19.31
CA MET A 275 11.07 3.60 18.23
C MET A 275 9.68 3.14 18.61
N LEU A 276 8.66 3.79 18.09
CA LEU A 276 7.27 3.33 18.16
C LEU A 276 6.99 2.36 17.00
N GLU A 277 6.32 1.27 17.32
CA GLU A 277 5.84 0.32 16.32
C GLU A 277 4.80 0.97 15.41
N SER A 278 4.83 0.60 14.14
CA SER A 278 3.71 0.80 13.22
C SER A 278 3.08 -0.55 12.90
N ASN A 279 1.93 -0.56 12.23
CA ASN A 279 1.33 -1.80 11.73
C ASN A 279 1.95 -2.25 10.38
N CYS A 280 3.07 -1.68 9.97
CA CYS A 280 3.74 -1.99 8.71
C CYS A 280 5.24 -2.26 8.93
N LEU A 281 5.68 -3.46 8.60
CA LEU A 281 7.00 -3.99 8.95
C LEU A 281 8.21 -3.22 8.39
N HIS A 282 8.04 -2.40 7.40
CA HIS A 282 9.18 -1.71 6.79
C HIS A 282 9.33 -0.25 7.24
N VAL A 283 8.47 0.20 8.14
CA VAL A 283 8.55 1.52 8.78
C VAL A 283 8.36 1.41 10.29
N ALA A 284 9.06 2.27 11.04
CA ALA A 284 8.82 2.53 12.44
C ALA A 284 8.67 4.04 12.63
N MET A 285 8.08 4.46 13.74
CA MET A 285 7.86 5.87 14.03
C MET A 285 8.85 6.35 15.10
N LEU A 286 9.31 7.59 15.00
CA LEU A 286 10.11 8.21 16.06
C LEU A 286 9.23 9.09 16.95
N PRO A 287 9.26 8.89 18.27
CA PRO A 287 8.64 9.81 19.21
C PRO A 287 9.41 11.12 19.26
N ARG A 288 8.74 12.23 19.60
CA ARG A 288 9.34 13.58 19.65
C ARG A 288 10.51 13.72 20.60
N TYR A 289 10.59 12.89 21.62
CA TYR A 289 11.70 12.90 22.59
C TYR A 289 12.92 12.12 22.11
N HIS A 290 12.86 11.47 20.95
CA HIS A 290 13.99 10.73 20.39
C HIS A 290 15.06 11.70 19.85
N ASP A 291 16.34 11.48 20.20
CA ASP A 291 17.46 12.36 19.85
C ASP A 291 17.61 12.64 18.36
N ASN A 292 17.11 11.73 17.50
CA ASN A 292 17.20 11.85 16.05
C ASN A 292 15.87 12.23 15.38
N PHE A 293 14.90 12.72 16.16
CA PHE A 293 13.58 13.08 15.63
C PHE A 293 13.70 14.05 14.45
N GLU A 294 14.44 15.15 14.62
CA GLU A 294 14.59 16.18 13.59
C GLU A 294 15.31 15.69 12.33
N TYR A 295 16.23 14.72 12.46
CA TYR A 295 16.90 14.14 11.30
C TYR A 295 15.95 13.41 10.35
N PHE A 296 14.92 12.76 10.89
CA PHE A 296 13.93 11.99 10.12
C PHE A 296 12.66 12.78 9.78
N LEU A 297 12.52 14.00 10.30
CA LEU A 297 11.40 14.88 9.97
C LEU A 297 11.54 15.39 8.53
N ILE A 298 10.69 14.89 7.64
CA ILE A 298 10.70 15.29 6.23
C ILE A 298 9.39 16.01 5.91
N ASP A 299 9.50 17.18 5.32
CA ASP A 299 8.37 18.00 4.85
C ASP A 299 7.31 18.24 5.94
N GLU A 300 7.75 18.34 7.20
CA GLU A 300 6.85 18.57 8.35
C GLU A 300 5.73 17.49 8.45
N SER A 301 5.98 16.33 7.86
CA SER A 301 5.08 15.17 7.88
C SER A 301 5.41 14.24 9.05
N TYR A 302 4.73 13.12 9.13
CA TYR A 302 4.99 12.09 10.14
C TYR A 302 6.45 11.63 10.13
N VAL A 303 7.04 11.54 11.34
CA VAL A 303 8.43 11.16 11.51
C VAL A 303 8.56 9.65 11.51
N LYS A 304 8.98 9.11 10.40
CA LYS A 304 9.07 7.67 10.16
C LYS A 304 10.45 7.26 9.69
N VAL A 305 10.86 6.08 10.13
CA VAL A 305 12.14 5.45 9.81
C VAL A 305 11.92 4.20 8.98
N GLY A 306 12.61 4.09 7.85
CA GLY A 306 12.66 2.86 7.08
C GLY A 306 13.58 1.85 7.76
N VAL A 307 13.04 0.70 8.15
CA VAL A 307 13.77 -0.33 8.92
C VAL A 307 14.15 -1.57 8.10
N ARG A 308 13.84 -1.58 6.81
CA ARG A 308 14.15 -2.71 5.92
C ARG A 308 15.60 -3.18 6.01
N GLU A 309 16.56 -2.26 5.96
CA GLU A 309 17.98 -2.62 5.99
C GLU A 309 18.41 -3.12 7.37
N ALA A 310 17.77 -2.64 8.45
CA ALA A 310 17.99 -3.17 9.79
C ALA A 310 17.52 -4.63 9.89
N LEU A 311 16.30 -4.94 9.43
CA LEU A 311 15.78 -6.31 9.39
C LEU A 311 16.65 -7.24 8.53
N LYS A 312 17.20 -6.72 7.43
CA LYS A 312 18.14 -7.45 6.60
C LYS A 312 19.48 -7.72 7.31
N ALA A 313 19.98 -6.74 8.07
CA ALA A 313 21.19 -6.88 8.87
C ALA A 313 20.99 -7.90 10.03
N ILE A 314 19.81 -7.89 10.69
CA ILE A 314 19.45 -8.91 11.70
C ILE A 314 19.46 -10.32 11.06
N ARG A 315 18.81 -10.48 9.92
CA ARG A 315 18.76 -11.75 9.19
C ARG A 315 20.16 -12.30 8.87
N ARG A 316 21.14 -11.41 8.60
CA ARG A 316 22.53 -11.78 8.29
C ARG A 316 23.40 -11.97 9.52
N GLY A 317 22.87 -11.72 10.72
CA GLY A 317 23.64 -11.73 11.97
C GLY A 317 24.57 -10.53 12.16
N GLU A 318 24.44 -9.51 11.31
CA GLU A 318 25.24 -8.27 11.34
C GLU A 318 24.73 -7.28 12.40
N LEU A 319 23.45 -7.37 12.74
CA LEU A 319 22.79 -6.59 13.79
C LEU A 319 22.10 -7.52 14.75
N LYS A 320 22.39 -7.40 16.05
CA LYS A 320 21.71 -8.13 17.14
C LYS A 320 20.64 -7.25 17.77
N VAL A 321 19.45 -7.78 18.00
CA VAL A 321 18.33 -7.13 18.67
C VAL A 321 17.87 -7.95 19.86
#